data_5f6b3006d1886ce09135b0f4baccfcac
#
_entry.id   5f6b3006d1886ce09135b0f4baccfcac
#
_cell.length_a   1.000
_cell.length_b   1.000
_cell.length_c   1.000
_cell.angle_alpha   90.00
_cell.angle_beta   90.00
_cell.angle_gamma   90.00
#
_symmetry.space_group_name_H-M   'P 1'
#
loop_
_entity.id
_entity.type
_entity.pdbx_description
1 polymer ?
#
loop_
_entity_poly.entity_id
_entity_poly.type
_entity_poly.pdbx_seq_one_letter_code
_entity_poly.pdbx_strand_id
1 'polypeptide(L)'
;MWQGRRVDVRTLADEVDAALRARAVPERAERERAYLKSDLEHFGVSMPAIRAVARDVRGRRPDLSHRDLVALVEALWAVPVHERRMVAVELLEEYDHLLDRAHLPLLERLLRESRTWALVDGLAPSVVGPIVDRDPVAADVLDRWATDDDFWIRRAALLSLLIPLRQGAGDFDRFARYADSMLEEREFFIRKAIGWVLRDTARKRPGLVFDWFLPRAARASGVTVREVLKPLSESQRAAIQAARTTG
;
A
#
# COMPACT_ATOMS: atom_id res chain seq x y z
N MET A 1 0.44 30.27 27.55
CA MET A 1 1.18 28.97 27.43
C MET A 1 0.16 27.84 27.57
N TRP A 2 -0.32 27.30 26.46
CA TRP A 2 -1.14 26.10 26.45
C TRP A 2 -0.20 24.91 26.64
N GLN A 3 -0.13 24.37 27.86
CA GLN A 3 0.44 23.04 28.07
C GLN A 3 -0.60 22.05 27.54
N GLY A 4 -0.43 21.60 26.28
CA GLY A 4 -1.21 20.52 25.72
C GLY A 4 -1.13 19.31 26.67
N ARG A 5 -2.29 18.85 27.13
CA ARG A 5 -2.40 17.66 27.98
C ARG A 5 -1.73 16.52 27.22
N ARG A 6 -0.65 15.95 27.78
CA ARG A 6 0.04 14.76 27.17
C ARG A 6 -1.03 13.72 26.85
N VAL A 7 -1.02 13.24 25.61
CA VAL A 7 -1.89 12.15 25.21
C VAL A 7 -1.42 10.88 25.93
N ASP A 8 -2.28 10.22 26.66
CA ASP A 8 -2.01 8.89 27.15
C ASP A 8 -2.19 7.89 25.99
N VAL A 9 -1.10 7.65 25.29
CA VAL A 9 -1.07 6.77 24.12
C VAL A 9 -1.51 5.36 24.45
N ARG A 10 -1.19 4.86 25.66
CA ARG A 10 -1.60 3.51 26.10
C ARG A 10 -3.12 3.44 26.24
N THR A 11 -3.71 4.38 26.96
CA THR A 11 -5.17 4.47 27.10
C THR A 11 -5.85 4.57 25.73
N LEU A 12 -5.31 5.37 24.80
CA LEU A 12 -5.88 5.50 23.46
C LEU A 12 -5.78 4.21 22.65
N ALA A 13 -4.68 3.46 22.77
CA ALA A 13 -4.53 2.15 22.13
C ALA A 13 -5.50 1.11 22.71
N ASP A 14 -5.75 1.14 24.02
CA ASP A 14 -6.72 0.29 24.70
C ASP A 14 -8.16 0.61 24.28
N GLU A 15 -8.49 1.89 24.10
CA GLU A 15 -9.79 2.33 23.56
C GLU A 15 -10.02 1.83 22.12
N VAL A 16 -8.98 1.89 21.28
CA VAL A 16 -9.02 1.34 19.91
C VAL A 16 -9.26 -0.17 19.95
N ASP A 17 -8.53 -0.90 20.79
CA ASP A 17 -8.71 -2.36 20.96
C ASP A 17 -10.14 -2.70 21.40
N ALA A 18 -10.66 -2.01 22.42
CA ALA A 18 -12.03 -2.19 22.90
C ALA A 18 -13.07 -1.90 21.80
N ALA A 19 -12.85 -0.83 21.02
CA ALA A 19 -13.75 -0.47 19.93
C ALA A 19 -13.74 -1.51 18.79
N LEU A 20 -12.60 -2.13 18.51
CA LEU A 20 -12.47 -3.22 17.54
C LEU A 20 -13.14 -4.50 18.07
N ARG A 21 -12.86 -4.89 19.32
CA ARG A 21 -13.48 -6.08 19.94
C ARG A 21 -15.00 -6.00 20.00
N ALA A 22 -15.54 -4.81 20.28
CA ALA A 22 -16.99 -4.58 20.28
C ALA A 22 -17.64 -4.79 18.89
N ARG A 23 -16.84 -4.84 17.81
CA ARG A 23 -17.28 -5.04 16.43
C ARG A 23 -16.81 -6.37 15.84
N ALA A 24 -16.27 -7.25 16.68
CA ALA A 24 -15.71 -8.52 16.24
C ALA A 24 -16.80 -9.47 15.68
N VAL A 25 -16.46 -10.20 14.62
CA VAL A 25 -17.32 -11.20 13.98
C VAL A 25 -16.49 -12.47 13.77
N PRO A 26 -16.60 -13.48 14.67
CA PRO A 26 -15.74 -14.66 14.66
C PRO A 26 -15.71 -15.42 13.32
N GLU A 27 -16.87 -15.63 12.69
CA GLU A 27 -16.98 -16.35 11.42
C GLU A 27 -16.30 -15.60 10.27
N ARG A 28 -16.23 -14.26 10.35
CA ARG A 28 -15.48 -13.43 9.42
C ARG A 28 -13.99 -13.50 9.70
N ALA A 29 -13.58 -13.47 10.95
CA ALA A 29 -12.19 -13.57 11.39
C ALA A 29 -11.50 -14.80 10.80
N GLU A 30 -12.15 -15.95 10.91
CA GLU A 30 -11.64 -17.23 10.41
C GLU A 30 -11.46 -17.22 8.88
N ARG A 31 -12.47 -16.72 8.16
CA ARG A 31 -12.41 -16.60 6.69
C ARG A 31 -11.34 -15.62 6.20
N GLU A 32 -11.23 -14.46 6.84
CA GLU A 32 -10.22 -13.45 6.49
C GLU A 32 -8.81 -13.94 6.78
N ARG A 33 -8.59 -14.57 7.94
CA ARG A 33 -7.29 -15.16 8.29
C ARG A 33 -6.86 -16.20 7.26
N ALA A 34 -7.76 -17.10 6.87
CA ALA A 34 -7.50 -18.13 5.87
C ALA A 34 -7.22 -17.50 4.48
N TYR A 35 -8.01 -16.50 4.07
CA TYR A 35 -7.85 -15.80 2.80
C TYR A 35 -6.53 -15.04 2.70
N LEU A 36 -6.14 -14.34 3.77
CA LEU A 36 -4.91 -13.59 3.84
C LEU A 36 -3.68 -14.47 4.11
N LYS A 37 -3.87 -15.73 4.48
CA LYS A 37 -2.83 -16.65 4.98
C LYS A 37 -2.01 -15.98 6.09
N SER A 38 -2.71 -15.30 6.99
CA SER A 38 -2.12 -14.45 8.01
C SER A 38 -1.77 -15.24 9.27
N ASP A 39 -0.60 -14.97 9.84
CA ASP A 39 -0.20 -15.48 11.16
C ASP A 39 -0.73 -14.62 12.32
N LEU A 40 -1.38 -13.49 12.00
CA LEU A 40 -1.96 -12.60 13.01
C LEU A 40 -3.27 -13.16 13.56
N GLU A 41 -3.62 -12.75 14.78
CA GLU A 41 -4.98 -12.85 15.28
C GLU A 41 -5.91 -11.95 14.47
N HIS A 42 -7.15 -12.38 14.22
CA HIS A 42 -8.18 -11.62 13.55
C HIS A 42 -9.42 -11.50 14.43
N PHE A 43 -10.00 -10.30 14.50
CA PHE A 43 -11.31 -10.07 15.12
C PHE A 43 -12.46 -10.16 14.12
N GLY A 44 -12.19 -10.07 12.83
CA GLY A 44 -13.17 -10.08 11.75
C GLY A 44 -13.94 -8.76 11.62
N VAL A 45 -13.33 -7.63 11.95
CA VAL A 45 -13.94 -6.30 11.81
C VAL A 45 -13.83 -5.84 10.35
N SER A 46 -14.92 -5.34 9.78
CA SER A 46 -14.93 -4.89 8.38
C SER A 46 -14.08 -3.64 8.16
N MET A 47 -13.50 -3.49 6.96
CA MET A 47 -12.72 -2.28 6.61
C MET A 47 -13.48 -0.97 6.85
N PRO A 48 -14.79 -0.82 6.50
CA PRO A 48 -15.52 0.39 6.85
C PRO A 48 -15.57 0.66 8.36
N ALA A 49 -15.66 -0.38 9.18
CA ALA A 49 -15.67 -0.23 10.64
C ALA A 49 -14.27 0.09 11.21
N ILE A 50 -13.21 -0.50 10.66
CA ILE A 50 -11.81 -0.14 10.99
C ILE A 50 -11.55 1.33 10.69
N ARG A 51 -11.92 1.81 9.50
CA ARG A 51 -11.82 3.22 9.11
C ARG A 51 -12.64 4.14 10.01
N ALA A 52 -13.83 3.68 10.46
CA ALA A 52 -14.63 4.45 11.40
C ALA A 52 -13.92 4.63 12.74
N VAL A 53 -13.21 3.61 13.24
CA VAL A 53 -12.41 3.70 14.47
C VAL A 53 -11.25 4.69 14.29
N ALA A 54 -10.52 4.64 13.18
CA ALA A 54 -9.43 5.59 12.91
C ALA A 54 -9.94 7.05 12.81
N ARG A 55 -11.04 7.27 12.08
CA ARG A 55 -11.68 8.61 11.99
C ARG A 55 -12.20 9.11 13.33
N ASP A 56 -12.72 8.23 14.20
CA ASP A 56 -13.13 8.61 15.55
C ASP A 56 -11.94 9.12 16.37
N VAL A 57 -10.81 8.42 16.31
CA VAL A 57 -9.55 8.88 16.92
C VAL A 57 -9.16 10.25 16.34
N ARG A 58 -9.16 10.41 15.00
CA ARG A 58 -8.84 11.67 14.34
C ARG A 58 -9.77 12.81 14.77
N GLY A 59 -11.06 12.56 14.87
CA GLY A 59 -12.07 13.55 15.30
C GLY A 59 -11.90 14.00 16.75
N ARG A 60 -11.55 13.07 17.65
CA ARG A 60 -11.32 13.37 19.07
C ARG A 60 -9.94 13.98 19.35
N ARG A 61 -8.98 13.75 18.47
CA ARG A 61 -7.57 14.15 18.61
C ARG A 61 -7.02 14.84 17.36
N PRO A 62 -7.65 15.91 16.88
CA PRO A 62 -7.17 16.63 15.70
C PRO A 62 -5.79 17.27 15.91
N ASP A 63 -5.38 17.46 17.15
CA ASP A 63 -4.13 18.07 17.63
C ASP A 63 -3.04 17.03 18.00
N LEU A 64 -3.20 15.76 17.61
CA LEU A 64 -2.21 14.72 17.88
C LEU A 64 -0.85 15.16 17.32
N SER A 65 0.19 15.12 18.17
CA SER A 65 1.53 15.43 17.70
C SER A 65 2.11 14.26 16.87
N HIS A 66 3.10 14.55 16.02
CA HIS A 66 3.80 13.50 15.28
C HIS A 66 4.40 12.43 16.21
N ARG A 67 4.94 12.85 17.36
CA ARG A 67 5.50 11.93 18.37
C ARG A 67 4.44 11.00 18.96
N ASP A 68 3.27 11.56 19.28
CA ASP A 68 2.18 10.78 19.86
C ASP A 68 1.55 9.85 18.81
N LEU A 69 1.48 10.30 17.53
CA LEU A 69 1.07 9.45 16.41
C LEU A 69 1.99 8.23 16.26
N VAL A 70 3.31 8.46 16.20
CA VAL A 70 4.29 7.37 16.09
C VAL A 70 4.17 6.41 17.28
N ALA A 71 4.07 6.94 18.51
CA ALA A 71 3.90 6.12 19.70
C ALA A 71 2.60 5.29 19.69
N LEU A 72 1.50 5.86 19.18
CA LEU A 72 0.22 5.15 19.03
C LEU A 72 0.33 4.04 17.99
N VAL A 73 0.91 4.33 16.83
CA VAL A 73 1.16 3.35 15.77
C VAL A 73 1.99 2.19 16.30
N GLU A 74 3.08 2.46 17.04
CA GLU A 74 3.93 1.44 17.67
C GLU A 74 3.14 0.59 18.68
N ALA A 75 2.32 1.21 19.53
CA ALA A 75 1.52 0.51 20.52
C ALA A 75 0.45 -0.40 19.88
N LEU A 76 -0.16 0.05 18.78
CA LEU A 76 -1.12 -0.75 18.01
C LEU A 76 -0.43 -1.89 17.27
N TRP A 77 0.74 -1.64 16.69
CA TRP A 77 1.49 -2.59 15.88
C TRP A 77 2.12 -3.71 16.68
N ALA A 78 2.54 -3.42 17.91
CA ALA A 78 3.20 -4.38 18.79
C ALA A 78 2.33 -5.60 19.14
N VAL A 79 1.02 -5.45 19.14
CA VAL A 79 0.08 -6.56 19.36
C VAL A 79 -0.23 -7.22 18.01
N PRO A 80 -0.01 -8.55 17.86
CA PRO A 80 -0.12 -9.24 16.57
C PRO A 80 -1.59 -9.51 16.17
N VAL A 81 -2.40 -8.43 16.10
CA VAL A 81 -3.80 -8.44 15.67
C VAL A 81 -3.94 -7.64 14.38
N HIS A 82 -4.55 -8.26 13.37
CA HIS A 82 -4.69 -7.69 12.03
C HIS A 82 -5.38 -6.31 12.06
N GLU A 83 -6.52 -6.21 12.72
CA GLU A 83 -7.32 -4.98 12.73
C GLU A 83 -6.65 -3.85 13.50
N ARG A 84 -5.86 -4.15 14.53
CA ARG A 84 -5.03 -3.13 15.23
C ARG A 84 -4.00 -2.54 14.27
N ARG A 85 -3.31 -3.40 13.50
CA ARG A 85 -2.34 -2.95 12.47
C ARG A 85 -3.03 -2.19 11.35
N MET A 86 -4.23 -2.61 10.94
CA MET A 86 -5.02 -1.85 9.97
C MET A 86 -5.42 -0.47 10.49
N VAL A 87 -5.85 -0.33 11.76
CA VAL A 87 -6.09 1.00 12.35
C VAL A 87 -4.81 1.84 12.37
N ALA A 88 -3.66 1.24 12.67
CA ALA A 88 -2.38 1.96 12.62
C ALA A 88 -2.09 2.50 11.20
N VAL A 89 -2.35 1.73 10.15
CA VAL A 89 -2.24 2.17 8.75
C VAL A 89 -3.20 3.32 8.45
N GLU A 90 -4.48 3.18 8.81
CA GLU A 90 -5.49 4.23 8.59
C GLU A 90 -5.16 5.53 9.37
N LEU A 91 -4.59 5.42 10.58
CA LEU A 91 -4.13 6.60 11.33
C LEU A 91 -2.96 7.30 10.65
N LEU A 92 -1.99 6.55 10.10
CA LEU A 92 -0.89 7.14 9.34
C LEU A 92 -1.41 7.87 8.09
N GLU A 93 -2.46 7.36 7.44
CA GLU A 93 -3.12 8.03 6.31
C GLU A 93 -3.89 9.29 6.77
N GLU A 94 -4.69 9.22 7.84
CA GLU A 94 -5.48 10.35 8.38
C GLU A 94 -4.59 11.51 8.88
N TYR A 95 -3.36 11.23 9.27
CA TYR A 95 -2.39 12.22 9.76
C TYR A 95 -1.17 12.36 8.82
N ASP A 96 -1.33 12.13 7.53
CA ASP A 96 -0.25 12.13 6.53
C ASP A 96 0.58 13.43 6.54
N HIS A 97 -0.07 14.56 6.89
CA HIS A 97 0.56 15.88 7.02
C HIS A 97 1.60 15.97 8.15
N LEU A 98 1.62 15.02 9.09
CA LEU A 98 2.63 14.90 10.14
C LEU A 98 3.84 14.06 9.72
N LEU A 99 3.77 13.41 8.54
CA LEU A 99 4.78 12.47 8.08
C LEU A 99 5.69 13.10 7.02
N ASP A 100 6.97 12.79 7.12
CA ASP A 100 8.01 13.20 6.18
C ASP A 100 9.03 12.07 5.97
N ARG A 101 10.11 12.34 5.25
CA ARG A 101 11.17 11.38 4.96
C ARG A 101 11.84 10.79 6.21
N ALA A 102 11.82 11.49 7.34
CA ALA A 102 12.41 10.96 8.59
C ALA A 102 11.63 9.73 9.11
N HIS A 103 10.39 9.55 8.67
CA HIS A 103 9.53 8.41 9.03
C HIS A 103 9.73 7.18 8.14
N LEU A 104 10.45 7.28 7.01
CA LEU A 104 10.67 6.15 6.09
C LEU A 104 11.30 4.92 6.75
N PRO A 105 12.26 5.02 7.69
CA PRO A 105 12.77 3.84 8.39
C PRO A 105 11.70 3.11 9.22
N LEU A 106 10.80 3.85 9.88
CA LEU A 106 9.65 3.27 10.57
C LEU A 106 8.73 2.54 9.57
N LEU A 107 8.36 3.20 8.49
CA LEU A 107 7.45 2.65 7.47
C LEU A 107 8.04 1.41 6.80
N GLU A 108 9.36 1.40 6.52
CA GLU A 108 10.04 0.20 6.00
C GLU A 108 9.95 -0.97 6.97
N ARG A 109 10.16 -0.75 8.27
CA ARG A 109 9.99 -1.79 9.28
C ARG A 109 8.55 -2.32 9.30
N LEU A 110 7.55 -1.43 9.31
CA LEU A 110 6.14 -1.84 9.28
C LEU A 110 5.81 -2.65 8.03
N LEU A 111 6.33 -2.28 6.86
CA LEU A 111 6.18 -3.02 5.61
C LEU A 111 6.79 -4.43 5.70
N ARG A 112 8.01 -4.58 6.25
CA ARG A 112 8.64 -5.89 6.45
C ARG A 112 7.86 -6.78 7.42
N GLU A 113 7.32 -6.19 8.48
CA GLU A 113 6.53 -6.91 9.49
C GLU A 113 5.10 -7.21 9.04
N SER A 114 4.64 -6.60 7.95
CA SER A 114 3.27 -6.77 7.42
C SER A 114 2.98 -8.21 6.99
N ARG A 115 3.88 -8.83 6.26
CA ARG A 115 3.79 -10.21 5.73
C ARG A 115 2.46 -10.56 5.05
N THR A 116 1.70 -9.54 4.68
CA THR A 116 0.42 -9.68 3.96
C THR A 116 0.17 -8.46 3.06
N TRP A 117 -0.39 -8.74 1.89
CA TRP A 117 -0.75 -7.70 0.95
C TRP A 117 -1.74 -6.67 1.53
N ALA A 118 -2.63 -7.09 2.44
CA ALA A 118 -3.63 -6.19 3.00
C ALA A 118 -3.04 -4.96 3.72
N LEU A 119 -1.93 -5.15 4.45
CA LEU A 119 -1.22 -4.05 5.13
C LEU A 119 -0.30 -3.28 4.16
N VAL A 120 0.43 -3.99 3.29
CA VAL A 120 1.33 -3.37 2.31
C VAL A 120 0.58 -2.47 1.35
N ASP A 121 -0.61 -2.89 0.88
CA ASP A 121 -1.45 -2.15 -0.07
C ASP A 121 -2.11 -0.89 0.53
N GLY A 122 -2.14 -0.79 1.86
CA GLY A 122 -2.46 0.45 2.57
C GLY A 122 -1.22 1.32 2.76
N LEU A 123 -0.17 0.78 3.39
CA LEU A 123 1.04 1.54 3.74
C LEU A 123 1.74 2.14 2.51
N ALA A 124 1.95 1.36 1.45
CA ALA A 124 2.76 1.82 0.33
C ALA A 124 2.09 2.96 -0.45
N PRO A 125 0.86 2.83 -1.01
CA PRO A 125 0.29 3.91 -1.80
C PRO A 125 -0.23 5.08 -0.97
N SER A 126 -0.82 4.83 0.22
CA SER A 126 -1.51 5.87 0.98
C SER A 126 -0.64 6.57 2.03
N VAL A 127 0.48 5.97 2.44
CA VAL A 127 1.37 6.56 3.47
C VAL A 127 2.74 6.90 2.88
N VAL A 128 3.45 5.93 2.28
CA VAL A 128 4.75 6.18 1.66
C VAL A 128 4.60 7.04 0.40
N GLY A 129 3.61 6.74 -0.45
CA GLY A 129 3.36 7.45 -1.70
C GLY A 129 3.30 8.97 -1.54
N PRO A 130 2.46 9.53 -0.66
CA PRO A 130 2.42 10.96 -0.40
C PRO A 130 3.75 11.58 0.06
N ILE A 131 4.55 10.86 0.86
CA ILE A 131 5.87 11.35 1.31
C ILE A 131 6.82 11.50 0.11
N VAL A 132 6.91 10.46 -0.72
CA VAL A 132 7.84 10.45 -1.87
C VAL A 132 7.37 11.36 -3.01
N ASP A 133 6.07 11.62 -3.12
CA ASP A 133 5.51 12.55 -4.11
C ASP A 133 5.82 14.01 -3.73
N ARG A 134 5.82 14.33 -2.43
CA ARG A 134 6.15 15.67 -1.91
C ARG A 134 7.64 15.96 -1.82
N ASP A 135 8.48 14.93 -1.65
CA ASP A 135 9.92 15.07 -1.46
C ASP A 135 10.69 14.17 -2.44
N PRO A 136 11.23 14.73 -3.55
CA PRO A 136 12.00 13.94 -4.51
C PRO A 136 13.21 13.21 -3.92
N VAL A 137 13.84 13.75 -2.86
CA VAL A 137 14.96 13.07 -2.16
C VAL A 137 14.46 11.84 -1.40
N ALA A 138 13.25 11.91 -0.83
CA ALA A 138 12.61 10.76 -0.22
C ALA A 138 12.35 9.63 -1.22
N ALA A 139 12.09 9.96 -2.47
CA ALA A 139 11.82 8.98 -3.53
C ALA A 139 13.01 8.06 -3.84
N ASP A 140 14.24 8.44 -3.50
CA ASP A 140 15.42 7.60 -3.72
C ASP A 140 15.42 6.32 -2.86
N VAL A 141 14.65 6.29 -1.77
CA VAL A 141 14.44 5.06 -1.00
C VAL A 141 13.79 3.97 -1.85
N LEU A 142 12.92 4.35 -2.80
CA LEU A 142 12.24 3.40 -3.66
C LEU A 142 13.20 2.68 -4.62
N ASP A 143 14.29 3.32 -5.05
CA ASP A 143 15.31 2.70 -5.91
C ASP A 143 15.99 1.54 -5.14
N ARG A 144 16.26 1.73 -3.86
CA ARG A 144 16.78 0.67 -2.98
C ARG A 144 15.74 -0.43 -2.74
N TRP A 145 14.49 -0.05 -2.46
CA TRP A 145 13.41 -1.01 -2.22
C TRP A 145 13.08 -1.86 -3.45
N ALA A 146 13.23 -1.32 -4.65
CA ALA A 146 12.98 -2.03 -5.90
C ALA A 146 13.93 -3.22 -6.14
N THR A 147 15.07 -3.27 -5.44
CA THR A 147 16.09 -4.33 -5.53
C THR A 147 16.23 -5.13 -4.24
N ASP A 148 15.34 -4.94 -3.27
CA ASP A 148 15.38 -5.61 -1.98
C ASP A 148 15.09 -7.11 -2.10
N ASP A 149 15.69 -7.94 -1.25
CA ASP A 149 15.45 -9.39 -1.23
C ASP A 149 14.00 -9.72 -0.81
N ASP A 150 13.39 -8.89 0.06
CA ASP A 150 12.01 -9.04 0.47
C ASP A 150 11.04 -8.53 -0.61
N PHE A 151 10.28 -9.44 -1.19
CA PHE A 151 9.31 -9.07 -2.22
C PHE A 151 8.19 -8.13 -1.73
N TRP A 152 7.88 -8.07 -0.44
CA TRP A 152 6.95 -7.09 0.10
C TRP A 152 7.49 -5.66 0.00
N ILE A 153 8.80 -5.50 0.20
CA ILE A 153 9.48 -4.21 0.02
C ILE A 153 9.53 -3.84 -1.48
N ARG A 154 9.85 -4.80 -2.38
CA ARG A 154 9.77 -4.56 -3.83
C ARG A 154 8.35 -4.20 -4.28
N ARG A 155 7.34 -4.89 -3.72
CA ARG A 155 5.93 -4.53 -3.95
C ARG A 155 5.63 -3.10 -3.50
N ALA A 156 6.11 -2.71 -2.33
CA ALA A 156 5.92 -1.37 -1.80
C ALA A 156 6.56 -0.30 -2.70
N ALA A 157 7.75 -0.55 -3.26
CA ALA A 157 8.38 0.36 -4.22
C ALA A 157 7.48 0.65 -5.43
N LEU A 158 6.85 -0.39 -5.99
CA LEU A 158 5.90 -0.25 -7.11
C LEU A 158 4.64 0.52 -6.70
N LEU A 159 4.03 0.15 -5.57
CA LEU A 159 2.74 0.69 -5.14
C LEU A 159 2.82 2.11 -4.59
N SER A 160 3.97 2.55 -4.08
CA SER A 160 4.15 3.93 -3.62
C SER A 160 4.00 4.95 -4.75
N LEU A 161 4.16 4.54 -6.01
CA LEU A 161 3.95 5.38 -7.20
C LEU A 161 2.51 5.33 -7.75
N LEU A 162 1.64 4.50 -7.17
CA LEU A 162 0.31 4.21 -7.73
C LEU A 162 -0.61 5.42 -7.80
N ILE A 163 -0.72 6.21 -6.72
CA ILE A 163 -1.75 7.27 -6.63
C ILE A 163 -1.49 8.39 -7.65
N PRO A 164 -0.30 9.03 -7.72
CA PRO A 164 -0.05 10.05 -8.74
C PRO A 164 -0.13 9.48 -10.17
N LEU A 165 0.32 8.26 -10.41
CA LEU A 165 0.20 7.62 -11.73
C LEU A 165 -1.27 7.39 -12.14
N ARG A 166 -2.12 6.95 -11.22
CA ARG A 166 -3.58 6.79 -11.41
C ARG A 166 -4.25 8.12 -11.76
N GLN A 167 -3.76 9.22 -11.21
CA GLN A 167 -4.28 10.56 -11.45
C GLN A 167 -3.82 11.15 -12.80
N GLY A 168 -2.91 10.48 -13.51
CA GLY A 168 -2.36 10.93 -14.78
C GLY A 168 -1.11 11.81 -14.64
N ALA A 169 -0.51 11.83 -13.45
CA ALA A 169 0.74 12.51 -13.10
C ALA A 169 1.82 11.50 -12.69
N GLY A 170 2.75 11.89 -11.83
CA GLY A 170 3.76 11.03 -11.21
C GLY A 170 4.88 10.56 -12.14
N ASP A 171 5.88 9.93 -11.54
CA ASP A 171 7.09 9.45 -12.20
C ASP A 171 6.88 8.07 -12.84
N PHE A 172 6.36 8.05 -14.07
CA PHE A 172 6.20 6.81 -14.82
C PHE A 172 7.55 6.18 -15.20
N ASP A 173 8.58 6.97 -15.44
CA ASP A 173 9.90 6.44 -15.84
C ASP A 173 10.54 5.67 -14.69
N ARG A 174 10.41 6.14 -13.45
CA ARG A 174 10.85 5.42 -12.25
C ARG A 174 10.07 4.11 -12.10
N PHE A 175 8.75 4.16 -12.19
CA PHE A 175 7.91 2.95 -12.16
C PHE A 175 8.30 1.98 -13.28
N ALA A 176 8.50 2.47 -14.50
CA ALA A 176 8.84 1.67 -15.66
C ALA A 176 10.17 0.91 -15.49
N ARG A 177 11.18 1.54 -14.89
CA ARG A 177 12.46 0.88 -14.55
C ARG A 177 12.25 -0.26 -13.56
N TYR A 178 11.48 -0.03 -12.49
CA TYR A 178 11.19 -1.08 -11.49
C TYR A 178 10.37 -2.21 -12.09
N ALA A 179 9.31 -1.86 -12.84
CA ALA A 179 8.45 -2.87 -13.47
C ALA A 179 9.20 -3.72 -14.50
N ASP A 180 10.14 -3.13 -15.25
CA ASP A 180 10.94 -3.86 -16.25
C ASP A 180 11.91 -4.85 -15.58
N SER A 181 12.59 -4.44 -14.50
CA SER A 181 13.49 -5.32 -13.76
C SER A 181 12.78 -6.50 -13.08
N MET A 182 11.52 -6.33 -12.71
CA MET A 182 10.70 -7.34 -12.03
C MET A 182 9.69 -8.07 -12.94
N LEU A 183 9.68 -7.77 -14.26
CA LEU A 183 8.61 -8.22 -15.16
C LEU A 183 8.51 -9.74 -15.27
N GLU A 184 9.64 -10.44 -15.17
CA GLU A 184 9.75 -11.90 -15.30
C GLU A 184 9.75 -12.62 -13.94
N GLU A 185 9.65 -11.88 -12.82
CA GLU A 185 9.57 -12.49 -11.50
C GLU A 185 8.40 -13.49 -11.41
N ARG A 186 8.61 -14.54 -10.62
CA ARG A 186 7.61 -15.59 -10.41
C ARG A 186 6.66 -15.25 -9.26
N GLU A 187 7.03 -14.28 -8.42
CA GLU A 187 6.21 -13.89 -7.27
C GLU A 187 4.87 -13.29 -7.72
N PHE A 188 3.78 -13.92 -7.29
CA PHE A 188 2.42 -13.54 -7.69
C PHE A 188 2.11 -12.08 -7.31
N PHE A 189 2.52 -11.66 -6.12
CA PHE A 189 2.21 -10.32 -5.62
C PHE A 189 2.98 -9.22 -6.35
N ILE A 190 4.16 -9.51 -6.90
CA ILE A 190 4.89 -8.60 -7.79
C ILE A 190 4.18 -8.47 -9.14
N ARG A 191 3.85 -9.61 -9.78
CA ARG A 191 3.10 -9.63 -11.04
C ARG A 191 1.78 -8.86 -10.95
N LYS A 192 1.10 -9.02 -9.80
CA LYS A 192 -0.17 -8.33 -9.53
C LYS A 192 0.04 -6.83 -9.34
N ALA A 193 1.10 -6.40 -8.64
CA ALA A 193 1.41 -4.99 -8.44
C ALA A 193 1.71 -4.28 -9.76
N ILE A 194 2.58 -4.86 -10.59
CA ILE A 194 2.90 -4.31 -11.92
C ILE A 194 1.61 -4.14 -12.74
N GLY A 195 0.81 -5.19 -12.82
CA GLY A 195 -0.46 -5.15 -13.56
C GLY A 195 -1.44 -4.11 -13.02
N TRP A 196 -1.53 -3.97 -11.71
CA TRP A 196 -2.41 -2.99 -11.07
C TRP A 196 -2.00 -1.55 -11.37
N VAL A 197 -0.72 -1.20 -11.18
CA VAL A 197 -0.25 0.16 -11.46
C VAL A 197 -0.42 0.49 -12.94
N LEU A 198 -0.05 -0.41 -13.86
CA LEU A 198 -0.24 -0.21 -15.31
C LEU A 198 -1.72 -0.03 -15.67
N ARG A 199 -2.61 -0.88 -15.14
CA ARG A 199 -4.04 -0.76 -15.36
C ARG A 199 -4.59 0.60 -14.95
N ASP A 200 -4.24 1.04 -13.76
CA ASP A 200 -4.77 2.28 -13.21
C ASP A 200 -4.17 3.51 -13.91
N THR A 201 -2.90 3.45 -14.31
CA THR A 201 -2.24 4.48 -15.15
C THR A 201 -2.89 4.56 -16.53
N ALA A 202 -3.19 3.42 -17.15
CA ALA A 202 -3.77 3.37 -18.49
C ALA A 202 -5.17 4.00 -18.58
N ARG A 203 -5.90 4.11 -17.47
CA ARG A 203 -7.19 4.82 -17.46
C ARG A 203 -7.09 6.29 -17.84
N LYS A 204 -5.95 6.93 -17.59
CA LYS A 204 -5.68 8.33 -17.92
C LYS A 204 -4.67 8.47 -19.05
N ARG A 205 -3.72 7.56 -19.16
CA ARG A 205 -2.61 7.60 -20.12
C ARG A 205 -2.49 6.25 -20.88
N PRO A 206 -3.54 5.82 -21.65
CA PRO A 206 -3.53 4.53 -22.32
C PRO A 206 -2.41 4.36 -23.35
N GLY A 207 -2.08 5.42 -24.11
CA GLY A 207 -0.98 5.41 -25.07
C GLY A 207 0.37 5.16 -24.41
N LEU A 208 0.68 5.90 -23.34
CA LEU A 208 1.92 5.73 -22.57
C LEU A 208 2.14 4.30 -22.11
N VAL A 209 1.09 3.70 -21.53
CA VAL A 209 1.16 2.32 -21.04
C VAL A 209 1.26 1.32 -22.21
N PHE A 210 0.52 1.53 -23.27
CA PHE A 210 0.56 0.69 -24.46
C PHE A 210 1.97 0.69 -25.10
N ASP A 211 2.55 1.87 -25.35
CA ASP A 211 3.85 2.02 -25.98
C ASP A 211 4.97 1.36 -25.14
N TRP A 212 4.89 1.51 -23.82
CA TRP A 212 5.84 0.87 -22.92
C TRP A 212 5.64 -0.66 -22.83
N PHE A 213 4.40 -1.13 -22.83
CA PHE A 213 4.08 -2.53 -22.56
C PHE A 213 4.17 -3.42 -23.80
N LEU A 214 3.84 -2.91 -25.00
CA LEU A 214 3.81 -3.69 -26.23
C LEU A 214 5.11 -4.46 -26.50
N PRO A 215 6.30 -3.83 -26.49
CA PRO A 215 7.57 -4.55 -26.72
C PRO A 215 7.95 -5.53 -25.59
N ARG A 216 7.26 -5.49 -24.48
CA ARG A 216 7.47 -6.32 -23.28
C ARG A 216 6.43 -7.41 -23.09
N ALA A 217 5.43 -7.45 -23.96
CA ALA A 217 4.24 -8.30 -23.79
C ALA A 217 4.57 -9.79 -23.73
N ALA A 218 5.55 -10.25 -24.48
CA ALA A 218 6.01 -11.66 -24.50
C ALA A 218 6.66 -12.07 -23.17
N ARG A 219 7.39 -11.16 -22.51
CA ARG A 219 8.05 -11.38 -21.21
C ARG A 219 7.09 -11.34 -20.03
N ALA A 220 5.97 -10.63 -20.19
CA ALA A 220 5.05 -10.36 -19.10
C ALA A 220 4.22 -11.60 -18.73
N SER A 221 3.98 -11.77 -17.42
CA SER A 221 3.12 -12.84 -16.92
C SER A 221 1.67 -12.68 -17.39
N GLY A 222 0.93 -13.79 -17.50
CA GLY A 222 -0.50 -13.75 -17.83
C GLY A 222 -1.34 -12.95 -16.81
N VAL A 223 -0.89 -12.88 -15.55
CA VAL A 223 -1.55 -12.04 -14.52
C VAL A 223 -1.39 -10.56 -14.86
N THR A 224 -0.17 -10.12 -15.16
CA THR A 224 0.14 -8.74 -15.54
C THR A 224 -0.62 -8.34 -16.80
N VAL A 225 -0.57 -9.16 -17.84
CA VAL A 225 -1.27 -8.91 -19.11
C VAL A 225 -2.77 -8.72 -18.92
N ARG A 226 -3.44 -9.63 -18.18
CA ARG A 226 -4.89 -9.53 -17.93
C ARG A 226 -5.29 -8.21 -17.28
N GLU A 227 -4.45 -7.67 -16.39
CA GLU A 227 -4.72 -6.37 -15.77
C GLU A 227 -4.52 -5.22 -16.77
N VAL A 228 -3.43 -5.22 -17.52
CA VAL A 228 -3.09 -4.17 -18.49
C VAL A 228 -4.15 -4.04 -19.59
N LEU A 229 -4.67 -5.16 -20.08
CA LEU A 229 -5.65 -5.16 -21.18
C LEU A 229 -7.00 -4.51 -20.80
N LYS A 230 -7.39 -4.46 -19.51
CA LYS A 230 -8.73 -4.02 -19.09
C LYS A 230 -9.11 -2.61 -19.58
N PRO A 231 -8.24 -1.57 -19.45
CA PRO A 231 -8.57 -0.21 -19.87
C PRO A 231 -8.24 0.12 -21.33
N LEU A 232 -7.53 -0.77 -22.05
CA LEU A 232 -7.03 -0.50 -23.41
C LEU A 232 -8.13 -0.70 -24.48
N SER A 233 -7.97 -0.05 -25.61
CA SER A 233 -8.84 -0.21 -26.78
C SER A 233 -8.72 -1.61 -27.40
N GLU A 234 -9.71 -2.00 -28.21
CA GLU A 234 -9.71 -3.31 -28.87
C GLU A 234 -8.47 -3.49 -29.77
N SER A 235 -8.08 -2.48 -30.53
CA SER A 235 -6.88 -2.52 -31.38
C SER A 235 -5.61 -2.69 -30.56
N GLN A 236 -5.47 -1.99 -29.45
CA GLN A 236 -4.31 -2.11 -28.55
C GLN A 236 -4.26 -3.51 -27.90
N ARG A 237 -5.40 -4.03 -27.48
CA ARG A 237 -5.49 -5.39 -26.92
C ARG A 237 -5.08 -6.45 -27.94
N ALA A 238 -5.56 -6.33 -29.18
CA ALA A 238 -5.20 -7.25 -30.25
C ALA A 238 -3.70 -7.22 -30.55
N ALA A 239 -3.10 -6.03 -30.63
CA ALA A 239 -1.65 -5.87 -30.84
C ALA A 239 -0.82 -6.53 -29.73
N ILE A 240 -1.19 -6.32 -28.45
CA ILE A 240 -0.50 -6.96 -27.32
C ILE A 240 -0.66 -8.48 -27.36
N GLN A 241 -1.83 -9.00 -27.70
CA GLN A 241 -2.06 -10.45 -27.82
C GLN A 241 -1.24 -11.08 -28.95
N ALA A 242 -1.15 -10.40 -30.10
CA ALA A 242 -0.31 -10.84 -31.22
C ALA A 242 1.18 -10.88 -30.83
N ALA A 243 1.69 -9.82 -30.18
CA ALA A 243 3.09 -9.75 -29.74
C ALA A 243 3.47 -10.89 -28.76
N ARG A 244 2.49 -11.43 -28.02
CA ARG A 244 2.73 -12.56 -27.10
C ARG A 244 2.83 -13.91 -27.76
N THR A 245 2.22 -14.07 -28.93
CA THR A 245 2.22 -15.35 -29.66
C THR A 245 3.43 -15.51 -30.58
N THR A 246 4.13 -14.41 -30.85
CA THR A 246 5.27 -14.37 -31.78
C THR A 246 6.63 -14.47 -31.08
N GLY A 247 6.69 -14.40 -29.77
CA GLY A 247 7.89 -14.53 -28.94
C GLY A 247 7.77 -15.72 -28.00
#